data_0f78a8d4a3a80427f6950438ea1c7af0
#
_entry.id   0f78a8d4a3a80427f6950438ea1c7af0
#
_cell.length_a   1.000
_cell.length_b   1.000
_cell.length_c   1.000
_cell.angle_alpha   90.00
_cell.angle_beta   90.00
_cell.angle_gamma   90.00
#
_symmetry.space_group_name_H-M   'P 1'
#
loop_
_entity.id
_entity.type
_entity.pdbx_description
1 polymer ?
#
loop_
_entity_poly.entity_id
_entity_poly.type
_entity_poly.pdbx_seq_one_letter_code
_entity_poly.pdbx_strand_id
1 'polypeptide(L)'
;MARKVVLAGACRTAIGKMGGALSNTPAADLGAIVIKEALRRAGVKPEMVDEVKMGCVIQAAQGQNVARQASIKAGLPIEVPAITINVVCGSGLKCVNDAATMIMAGEADIVVAGGMENMSMAPYAMTKARFGYRMNNATIIDTMVNDALTDAFNHYHMMITAENVCDKYGITREELDEFSANSQQKCEKAIAEGKFADEIVPVPVKVKKEIVDFVKDEGPRPGTTAESLAKLKCCSGKEGGLVTAGNASGINDGAAAIVVMSEEKAKELGVTPMATWVAGALGGVEPEIMGVGPVASTKKVLAKTGLTIDDMDLIEANEAFAAQSIAVARDLHFDMSKVNVNGGAIALGHPVGASGCRILVTLLHEMQKRDSHRGLATLCIGGGMGCSTIVER
;
A
#
# COMPACT_ATOMS: atom_id res chain seq x y z
N MET A 1 20.24 -25.56 -0.70
CA MET A 1 18.89 -25.07 -1.08
C MET A 1 18.74 -23.65 -0.53
N ALA A 2 18.06 -22.75 -1.24
CA ALA A 2 17.78 -21.40 -0.71
C ALA A 2 16.94 -21.52 0.56
N ARG A 3 17.18 -20.63 1.54
CA ARG A 3 16.41 -20.59 2.80
C ARG A 3 14.95 -20.24 2.50
N LYS A 4 14.02 -20.94 3.14
CA LYS A 4 12.61 -20.58 3.09
C LYS A 4 12.32 -19.38 3.97
N VAL A 5 11.46 -18.50 3.48
CA VAL A 5 11.08 -17.26 4.17
C VAL A 5 9.59 -17.29 4.48
N VAL A 6 9.24 -17.00 5.72
CA VAL A 6 7.86 -16.98 6.20
C VAL A 6 7.45 -15.60 6.70
N LEU A 7 6.14 -15.36 6.66
CA LEU A 7 5.51 -14.11 7.05
C LEU A 7 4.64 -14.35 8.28
N ALA A 8 4.75 -13.48 9.28
CA ALA A 8 4.01 -13.60 10.53
C ALA A 8 3.59 -12.22 11.08
N GLY A 9 2.62 -12.20 11.96
CA GLY A 9 2.23 -11.01 12.72
C GLY A 9 1.70 -9.85 11.89
N ALA A 10 1.24 -10.07 10.68
CA ALA A 10 0.76 -9.04 9.77
C ALA A 10 -0.35 -8.18 10.38
N CYS A 11 -0.20 -6.85 10.32
CA CYS A 11 -1.20 -5.91 10.84
C CYS A 11 -1.13 -4.56 10.11
N ARG A 12 -2.20 -3.77 10.22
CA ARG A 12 -2.31 -2.41 9.70
C ARG A 12 -3.06 -1.50 10.66
N THR A 13 -2.86 -0.21 10.55
CA THR A 13 -3.82 0.75 11.13
C THR A 13 -5.12 0.75 10.33
N ALA A 14 -6.21 1.23 10.91
CA ALA A 14 -7.30 1.74 10.08
C ALA A 14 -6.77 2.89 9.21
N ILE A 15 -7.37 3.10 8.04
CA ILE A 15 -6.95 4.11 7.06
C ILE A 15 -7.72 5.39 7.30
N GLY A 16 -6.98 6.47 7.60
CA GLY A 16 -7.51 7.82 7.73
C GLY A 16 -7.69 8.48 6.37
N LYS A 17 -8.70 9.35 6.24
CA LYS A 17 -8.84 10.25 5.09
C LYS A 17 -8.04 11.52 5.31
N MET A 18 -7.77 12.26 4.24
CA MET A 18 -7.12 13.57 4.32
C MET A 18 -7.86 14.50 5.29
N GLY A 19 -7.13 15.05 6.26
CA GLY A 19 -7.69 15.88 7.31
C GLY A 19 -8.59 15.14 8.31
N GLY A 20 -8.59 13.79 8.29
CA GLY A 20 -9.35 12.93 9.18
C GLY A 20 -8.68 12.66 10.53
N ALA A 21 -9.06 11.56 11.17
CA ALA A 21 -8.64 11.24 12.53
C ALA A 21 -7.12 11.08 12.70
N LEU A 22 -6.41 10.61 11.65
CA LEU A 22 -4.95 10.41 11.68
C LEU A 22 -4.14 11.64 11.25
N SER A 23 -4.79 12.73 10.82
CA SER A 23 -4.14 13.89 10.18
C SER A 23 -3.05 14.57 11.03
N ASN A 24 -3.05 14.37 12.35
CA ASN A 24 -2.06 14.92 13.26
C ASN A 24 -1.13 13.87 13.88
N THR A 25 -1.16 12.63 13.38
CA THR A 25 -0.29 11.53 13.85
C THR A 25 0.85 11.33 12.87
N PRO A 26 2.10 11.68 13.20
CA PRO A 26 3.23 11.53 12.30
C PRO A 26 3.37 10.12 11.72
N ALA A 27 3.83 10.00 10.48
CA ALA A 27 4.02 8.70 9.84
C ALA A 27 4.89 7.76 10.67
N ALA A 28 5.97 8.28 11.31
CA ALA A 28 6.83 7.49 12.20
C ALA A 28 6.10 6.95 13.43
N ASP A 29 5.07 7.65 13.95
CA ASP A 29 4.27 7.17 15.08
C ASP A 29 3.30 6.07 14.63
N LEU A 30 2.67 6.22 13.46
CA LEU A 30 1.87 5.17 12.84
C LEU A 30 2.73 3.91 12.57
N GLY A 31 3.94 4.10 12.02
CA GLY A 31 4.89 3.03 11.80
C GLY A 31 5.30 2.32 13.09
N ALA A 32 5.55 3.06 14.16
CA ALA A 32 5.89 2.49 15.47
C ALA A 32 4.78 1.59 16.04
N ILE A 33 3.52 2.00 15.89
CA ILE A 33 2.36 1.23 16.35
C ILE A 33 2.29 -0.12 15.63
N VAL A 34 2.40 -0.14 14.29
CA VAL A 34 2.30 -1.39 13.54
C VAL A 34 3.54 -2.29 13.70
N ILE A 35 4.74 -1.72 13.83
CA ILE A 35 5.97 -2.49 14.12
C ILE A 35 5.82 -3.22 15.46
N LYS A 36 5.46 -2.49 16.52
CA LYS A 36 5.26 -3.05 17.86
C LYS A 36 4.21 -4.15 17.86
N GLU A 37 3.10 -3.92 17.20
CA GLU A 37 2.00 -4.89 17.13
C GLU A 37 2.36 -6.12 16.28
N ALA A 38 3.06 -5.94 15.15
CA ALA A 38 3.52 -7.06 14.33
C ALA A 38 4.44 -8.01 15.13
N LEU A 39 5.39 -7.46 15.87
CA LEU A 39 6.26 -8.23 16.77
C LEU A 39 5.47 -8.95 17.85
N ARG A 40 4.52 -8.27 18.49
CA ARG A 40 3.65 -8.86 19.52
C ARG A 40 2.83 -10.04 18.97
N ARG A 41 2.22 -9.88 17.78
CA ARG A 41 1.43 -10.94 17.12
C ARG A 41 2.29 -12.12 16.70
N ALA A 42 3.50 -11.86 16.23
CA ALA A 42 4.45 -12.91 15.86
C ALA A 42 5.09 -13.59 17.09
N GLY A 43 4.97 -13.04 18.30
CA GLY A 43 5.66 -13.55 19.49
C GLY A 43 7.18 -13.33 19.42
N VAL A 44 7.64 -12.36 18.65
CA VAL A 44 9.06 -12.03 18.46
C VAL A 44 9.44 -10.87 19.38
N LYS A 45 10.54 -11.03 20.14
CA LYS A 45 11.05 -9.95 20.99
C LYS A 45 11.83 -8.92 20.16
N PRO A 46 11.76 -7.63 20.53
CA PRO A 46 12.46 -6.56 19.79
C PRO A 46 13.97 -6.81 19.59
N GLU A 47 14.64 -7.43 20.56
CA GLU A 47 16.08 -7.71 20.55
C GLU A 47 16.48 -8.82 19.54
N MET A 48 15.50 -9.53 18.97
CA MET A 48 15.74 -10.59 17.99
C MET A 48 15.68 -10.09 16.55
N VAL A 49 15.32 -8.82 16.35
CA VAL A 49 15.17 -8.23 15.01
C VAL A 49 16.54 -7.78 14.49
N ASP A 50 16.88 -8.21 13.29
CA ASP A 50 18.14 -7.83 12.63
C ASP A 50 18.03 -6.47 11.94
N GLU A 51 16.89 -6.13 11.33
CA GLU A 51 16.69 -4.87 10.62
C GLU A 51 15.20 -4.50 10.52
N VAL A 52 14.92 -3.20 10.38
CA VAL A 52 13.59 -2.66 10.05
C VAL A 52 13.60 -2.00 8.68
N LYS A 53 12.68 -2.37 7.79
CA LYS A 53 12.51 -1.77 6.47
C LYS A 53 11.10 -1.20 6.34
N MET A 54 10.99 0.13 6.28
CA MET A 54 9.68 0.79 6.16
C MET A 54 9.62 1.71 4.93
N GLY A 55 8.56 1.54 4.16
CA GLY A 55 8.23 2.44 3.06
C GLY A 55 7.69 3.78 3.59
N CYS A 56 8.16 4.89 3.01
CA CYS A 56 7.60 6.22 3.21
C CYS A 56 7.98 7.09 2.01
N VAL A 57 7.00 7.73 1.39
CA VAL A 57 7.19 8.49 0.14
C VAL A 57 7.41 9.96 0.44
N ILE A 58 6.51 10.59 1.20
CA ILE A 58 6.54 12.01 1.50
C ILE A 58 7.34 12.22 2.77
N GLN A 59 8.67 12.38 2.62
CA GLN A 59 9.60 12.46 3.76
C GLN A 59 10.01 13.89 4.12
N ALA A 60 9.61 14.89 3.34
CA ALA A 60 10.00 16.27 3.58
C ALA A 60 9.56 16.74 4.99
N ALA A 61 10.49 17.39 5.72
CA ALA A 61 10.29 17.92 7.08
C ALA A 61 9.91 16.89 8.17
N GLN A 62 10.01 15.58 7.91
CA GLN A 62 9.80 14.54 8.92
C GLN A 62 11.07 14.20 9.72
N GLY A 63 12.19 14.86 9.45
CA GLY A 63 13.48 14.56 10.08
C GLY A 63 14.24 13.45 9.35
N GLN A 64 15.32 12.97 9.98
CA GLN A 64 16.18 11.96 9.39
C GLN A 64 15.52 10.58 9.48
N ASN A 65 15.61 9.78 8.41
CA ASN A 65 15.29 8.35 8.37
C ASN A 65 14.01 7.97 9.15
N VAL A 66 12.86 8.18 8.54
CA VAL A 66 11.54 8.00 9.17
C VAL A 66 11.36 6.57 9.71
N ALA A 67 11.92 5.55 9.00
CA ALA A 67 11.91 4.17 9.47
C ALA A 67 12.71 3.99 10.77
N ARG A 68 13.87 4.67 10.92
CA ARG A 68 14.64 4.64 12.16
C ARG A 68 13.88 5.27 13.32
N GLN A 69 13.18 6.37 13.07
CA GLN A 69 12.32 6.98 14.08
C GLN A 69 11.22 6.02 14.53
N ALA A 70 10.55 5.35 13.58
CA ALA A 70 9.51 4.37 13.87
C ALA A 70 10.05 3.17 14.67
N SER A 71 11.20 2.63 14.29
CA SER A 71 11.88 1.52 14.97
C SER A 71 12.16 1.85 16.45
N ILE A 72 12.79 2.99 16.73
CA ILE A 72 13.11 3.40 18.11
C ILE A 72 11.83 3.67 18.92
N LYS A 73 10.83 4.34 18.33
CA LYS A 73 9.55 4.60 18.97
C LYS A 73 8.76 3.31 19.26
N ALA A 74 8.95 2.26 18.45
CA ALA A 74 8.38 0.94 18.68
C ALA A 74 9.04 0.18 19.85
N GLY A 75 10.19 0.65 20.32
CA GLY A 75 10.93 0.05 21.44
C GLY A 75 11.98 -0.96 21.01
N LEU A 76 12.42 -0.95 19.74
CA LEU A 76 13.55 -1.76 19.31
C LEU A 76 14.86 -1.20 19.88
N PRO A 77 15.86 -2.08 20.16
CA PRO A 77 17.19 -1.65 20.59
C PRO A 77 17.86 -0.72 19.57
N ILE A 78 18.78 0.12 20.07
CA ILE A 78 19.52 1.06 19.23
C ILE A 78 20.46 0.37 18.24
N GLU A 79 20.83 -0.85 18.52
CA GLU A 79 21.66 -1.72 17.68
C GLU A 79 20.94 -2.20 16.42
N VAL A 80 19.61 -2.25 16.42
CA VAL A 80 18.81 -2.68 15.27
C VAL A 80 18.76 -1.57 14.24
N PRO A 81 19.40 -1.68 13.07
CA PRO A 81 19.37 -0.67 12.03
C PRO A 81 17.97 -0.58 11.38
N ALA A 82 17.73 0.54 10.68
CA ALA A 82 16.47 0.73 9.95
C ALA A 82 16.71 1.50 8.65
N ILE A 83 15.95 1.16 7.61
CA ILE A 83 16.03 1.78 6.28
C ILE A 83 14.65 2.26 5.86
N THR A 84 14.59 3.52 5.39
CA THR A 84 13.40 4.06 4.73
C THR A 84 13.52 3.83 3.22
N ILE A 85 12.52 3.17 2.62
CA ILE A 85 12.47 2.86 1.19
C ILE A 85 11.43 3.74 0.52
N ASN A 86 11.79 4.32 -0.61
CA ASN A 86 10.88 5.04 -1.49
C ASN A 86 10.96 4.47 -2.91
N VAL A 87 9.93 3.76 -3.30
CA VAL A 87 9.59 3.38 -4.67
C VAL A 87 8.11 3.70 -4.88
N VAL A 88 7.73 4.91 -4.48
CA VAL A 88 6.36 5.45 -4.53
C VAL A 88 5.36 4.44 -3.92
N CYS A 89 4.25 4.13 -4.60
CA CYS A 89 3.18 3.23 -4.10
C CYS A 89 3.68 1.82 -3.74
N GLY A 90 4.75 1.34 -4.40
CA GLY A 90 5.33 0.02 -4.18
C GLY A 90 6.17 -0.13 -2.92
N SER A 91 6.47 0.97 -2.21
CA SER A 91 7.47 0.99 -1.12
C SER A 91 7.23 -0.07 -0.05
N GLY A 92 6.00 -0.20 0.45
CA GLY A 92 5.68 -1.17 1.49
C GLY A 92 5.82 -2.64 1.06
N LEU A 93 5.43 -2.98 -0.17
CA LEU A 93 5.58 -4.33 -0.69
C LEU A 93 7.04 -4.65 -1.05
N LYS A 94 7.76 -3.63 -1.55
CA LYS A 94 9.21 -3.74 -1.83
C LYS A 94 10.00 -4.00 -0.54
N CYS A 95 9.64 -3.38 0.58
CA CYS A 95 10.25 -3.67 1.89
C CYS A 95 10.14 -5.16 2.24
N VAL A 96 8.97 -5.78 2.03
CA VAL A 96 8.77 -7.22 2.28
C VAL A 96 9.61 -8.07 1.33
N ASN A 97 9.64 -7.74 0.04
CA ASN A 97 10.44 -8.47 -0.95
C ASN A 97 11.94 -8.36 -0.67
N ASP A 98 12.43 -7.19 -0.24
CA ASP A 98 13.84 -6.98 0.12
C ASP A 98 14.22 -7.72 1.41
N ALA A 99 13.33 -7.71 2.41
CA ALA A 99 13.51 -8.47 3.63
C ALA A 99 13.62 -9.98 3.32
N ALA A 100 12.74 -10.51 2.47
CA ALA A 100 12.79 -11.89 2.06
C ALA A 100 14.10 -12.23 1.33
N THR A 101 14.54 -11.37 0.41
CA THR A 101 15.80 -11.55 -0.32
C THR A 101 17.01 -11.53 0.61
N MET A 102 17.05 -10.62 1.58
CA MET A 102 18.10 -10.52 2.60
C MET A 102 18.19 -11.79 3.45
N ILE A 103 17.05 -12.34 3.87
CA ILE A 103 16.98 -13.60 4.63
C ILE A 103 17.45 -14.78 3.77
N MET A 104 17.03 -14.85 2.50
CA MET A 104 17.48 -15.89 1.57
C MET A 104 18.99 -15.84 1.33
N ALA A 105 19.60 -14.64 1.35
CA ALA A 105 21.04 -14.44 1.23
C ALA A 105 21.80 -14.81 2.53
N GLY A 106 21.11 -15.02 3.64
CA GLY A 106 21.71 -15.35 4.93
C GLY A 106 22.24 -14.14 5.71
N GLU A 107 21.87 -12.92 5.31
CA GLU A 107 22.30 -11.67 5.97
C GLU A 107 21.43 -11.31 7.18
N ALA A 108 20.24 -11.90 7.31
CA ALA A 108 19.32 -11.74 8.43
C ALA A 108 18.51 -13.01 8.67
N ASP A 109 17.95 -13.12 9.87
CA ASP A 109 16.97 -14.13 10.26
C ASP A 109 15.58 -13.55 10.46
N ILE A 110 15.48 -12.33 10.99
CA ILE A 110 14.22 -11.65 11.32
C ILE A 110 14.28 -10.17 10.89
N VAL A 111 13.40 -9.78 10.00
CA VAL A 111 13.26 -8.39 9.53
C VAL A 111 11.80 -7.95 9.74
N VAL A 112 11.60 -6.76 10.29
CA VAL A 112 10.27 -6.14 10.27
C VAL A 112 10.17 -5.30 9.01
N ALA A 113 9.20 -5.61 8.15
CA ALA A 113 8.99 -4.93 6.87
C ALA A 113 7.58 -4.37 6.77
N GLY A 114 7.47 -3.18 6.19
CA GLY A 114 6.17 -2.53 6.06
C GLY A 114 6.22 -1.18 5.36
N GLY A 115 5.26 -0.34 5.68
CA GLY A 115 5.20 1.03 5.20
C GLY A 115 4.29 1.90 6.06
N MET A 116 4.51 3.18 5.97
CA MET A 116 3.79 4.21 6.72
C MET A 116 3.71 5.47 5.87
N GLU A 117 2.58 6.16 5.94
CA GLU A 117 2.39 7.43 5.25
C GLU A 117 1.43 8.30 6.02
N ASN A 118 1.71 9.58 6.10
CA ASN A 118 0.72 10.59 6.48
C ASN A 118 0.72 11.68 5.42
N MET A 119 -0.20 11.57 4.46
CA MET A 119 -0.33 12.52 3.36
C MET A 119 -0.94 13.83 3.84
N SER A 120 -1.74 13.80 4.90
CA SER A 120 -2.33 15.00 5.53
C SER A 120 -1.28 15.95 6.11
N MET A 121 -0.11 15.44 6.52
CA MET A 121 0.99 16.24 7.10
C MET A 121 2.04 16.66 6.07
N ALA A 122 1.83 16.39 4.78
CA ALA A 122 2.77 16.80 3.74
C ALA A 122 2.99 18.31 3.76
N PRO A 123 4.25 18.79 3.86
CA PRO A 123 4.52 20.23 3.93
C PRO A 123 4.47 20.87 2.56
N TYR A 124 4.39 22.19 2.56
CA TYR A 124 4.68 23.01 1.38
C TYR A 124 6.15 23.40 1.36
N ALA A 125 6.78 23.43 0.18
CA ALA A 125 8.19 23.75 -0.02
C ALA A 125 8.39 25.01 -0.84
N MET A 126 9.37 25.82 -0.43
CA MET A 126 9.84 27.01 -1.16
C MET A 126 11.25 26.72 -1.68
N THR A 127 11.38 26.20 -2.91
CA THR A 127 12.62 25.63 -3.45
C THR A 127 13.78 26.62 -3.56
N LYS A 128 13.50 27.92 -3.74
CA LYS A 128 14.52 28.97 -3.86
C LYS A 128 14.72 29.78 -2.57
N ALA A 129 14.03 29.43 -1.47
CA ALA A 129 14.09 30.22 -0.24
C ALA A 129 15.48 30.24 0.41
N ARG A 130 16.31 29.18 0.26
CA ARG A 130 17.66 29.10 0.81
C ARG A 130 18.57 30.28 0.45
N PHE A 131 18.44 30.80 -0.77
CA PHE A 131 19.24 31.91 -1.26
C PHE A 131 18.43 33.21 -1.40
N GLY A 132 17.18 33.22 -0.94
CA GLY A 132 16.25 34.34 -0.96
C GLY A 132 15.57 34.55 -2.32
N TYR A 133 14.38 35.14 -2.27
CA TYR A 133 13.64 35.60 -3.43
C TYR A 133 13.95 37.09 -3.63
N ARG A 134 14.72 37.45 -4.66
CA ARG A 134 15.19 38.81 -4.86
C ARG A 134 14.17 39.72 -5.53
N MET A 135 13.41 39.19 -6.48
CA MET A 135 12.46 39.96 -7.29
C MET A 135 11.42 39.01 -7.92
N ASN A 136 10.22 39.52 -8.18
CA ASN A 136 9.06 38.81 -8.73
C ASN A 136 8.39 37.85 -7.76
N ASN A 137 7.28 37.24 -8.22
CA ASN A 137 6.51 36.28 -7.46
C ASN A 137 7.29 35.00 -7.19
N ALA A 138 6.97 34.34 -6.07
CA ALA A 138 7.52 33.02 -5.70
C ALA A 138 6.42 31.99 -5.76
N THR A 139 6.80 30.75 -6.08
CA THR A 139 5.91 29.59 -6.04
C THR A 139 6.16 28.79 -4.76
N ILE A 140 5.08 28.37 -4.10
CA ILE A 140 5.08 27.41 -3.02
C ILE A 140 4.60 26.09 -3.61
N ILE A 141 5.35 25.02 -3.41
CA ILE A 141 5.08 23.67 -3.94
C ILE A 141 4.42 22.84 -2.86
N ASP A 142 3.25 22.26 -3.15
CA ASP A 142 2.65 21.21 -2.35
C ASP A 142 3.45 19.92 -2.57
N THR A 143 4.17 19.44 -1.54
CA THR A 143 5.02 18.26 -1.67
C THR A 143 4.21 16.96 -1.81
N MET A 144 2.98 16.91 -1.34
CA MET A 144 2.10 15.77 -1.56
C MET A 144 1.78 15.61 -3.05
N VAL A 145 1.40 16.71 -3.70
CA VAL A 145 1.08 16.71 -5.12
C VAL A 145 2.34 16.51 -5.96
N ASN A 146 3.40 17.25 -5.66
CA ASN A 146 4.64 17.23 -6.46
C ASN A 146 5.39 15.88 -6.37
N ASP A 147 5.55 15.33 -5.14
CA ASP A 147 6.45 14.20 -4.91
C ASP A 147 5.73 12.85 -4.97
N ALA A 148 4.39 12.82 -4.79
CA ALA A 148 3.62 11.59 -4.80
C ALA A 148 2.58 11.48 -5.92
N LEU A 149 2.00 12.60 -6.38
CA LEU A 149 0.85 12.61 -7.27
C LEU A 149 1.12 13.23 -8.65
N THR A 150 2.34 13.67 -8.91
CA THR A 150 2.74 14.23 -10.23
C THR A 150 3.76 13.31 -10.89
N ASP A 151 3.53 12.99 -12.16
CA ASP A 151 4.50 12.26 -12.97
C ASP A 151 5.76 13.12 -13.17
N ALA A 152 6.91 12.55 -12.79
CA ALA A 152 8.18 13.29 -12.80
C ALA A 152 8.73 13.57 -14.21
N PHE A 153 8.26 12.86 -15.22
CA PHE A 153 8.73 12.95 -16.60
C PHE A 153 7.85 13.86 -17.44
N ASN A 154 6.53 13.72 -17.30
CA ASN A 154 5.54 14.43 -18.09
C ASN A 154 4.93 15.63 -17.35
N HIS A 155 5.22 15.79 -16.05
CA HIS A 155 4.80 16.92 -15.21
C HIS A 155 3.27 17.15 -15.14
N TYR A 156 2.49 16.08 -15.19
CA TYR A 156 1.04 16.12 -14.99
C TYR A 156 0.63 15.21 -13.81
N HIS A 157 -0.56 15.46 -13.30
CA HIS A 157 -1.11 14.68 -12.18
C HIS A 157 -1.38 13.22 -12.57
N MET A 158 -1.23 12.27 -11.61
CA MET A 158 -1.48 10.84 -11.82
C MET A 158 -2.85 10.53 -12.40
N MET A 159 -3.86 11.40 -12.23
CA MET A 159 -5.17 11.25 -12.88
C MET A 159 -5.06 11.24 -14.41
N ILE A 160 -4.12 12.00 -14.99
CA ILE A 160 -3.89 11.98 -16.44
C ILE A 160 -3.32 10.63 -16.90
N THR A 161 -2.48 9.99 -16.10
CA THR A 161 -2.03 8.62 -16.43
C THR A 161 -3.21 7.62 -16.46
N ALA A 162 -4.21 7.82 -15.59
CA ALA A 162 -5.43 7.02 -15.61
C ALA A 162 -6.30 7.30 -16.85
N GLU A 163 -6.41 8.58 -17.27
CA GLU A 163 -7.06 8.95 -18.53
C GLU A 163 -6.36 8.32 -19.74
N ASN A 164 -5.00 8.30 -19.74
CA ASN A 164 -4.22 7.66 -20.80
C ASN A 164 -4.49 6.14 -20.87
N VAL A 165 -4.70 5.51 -19.73
CA VAL A 165 -5.12 4.10 -19.68
C VAL A 165 -6.52 3.93 -20.24
N CYS A 166 -7.47 4.82 -19.91
CA CYS A 166 -8.81 4.78 -20.51
C CYS A 166 -8.74 4.87 -22.02
N ASP A 167 -7.98 5.82 -22.57
CA ASP A 167 -7.82 6.01 -24.02
C ASP A 167 -7.19 4.76 -24.67
N LYS A 168 -6.13 4.22 -24.09
CA LYS A 168 -5.39 3.08 -24.65
C LYS A 168 -6.21 1.79 -24.65
N TYR A 169 -7.04 1.56 -23.62
CA TYR A 169 -7.80 0.33 -23.43
C TYR A 169 -9.28 0.44 -23.82
N GLY A 170 -9.71 1.62 -24.27
CA GLY A 170 -11.11 1.88 -24.62
C GLY A 170 -12.07 1.69 -23.44
N ILE A 171 -11.64 2.08 -22.24
CA ILE A 171 -12.43 1.94 -21.01
C ILE A 171 -13.42 3.09 -20.92
N THR A 172 -14.69 2.79 -20.66
CA THR A 172 -15.74 3.80 -20.58
C THR A 172 -15.96 4.32 -19.17
N ARG A 173 -16.69 5.41 -19.02
CA ARG A 173 -17.06 5.98 -17.73
C ARG A 173 -17.96 5.02 -16.94
N GLU A 174 -18.86 4.35 -17.61
CA GLU A 174 -19.76 3.37 -17.03
C GLU A 174 -18.99 2.21 -16.39
N GLU A 175 -17.99 1.66 -17.10
CA GLU A 175 -17.12 0.60 -16.56
C GLU A 175 -16.36 1.06 -15.33
N LEU A 176 -15.86 2.32 -15.31
CA LEU A 176 -15.16 2.88 -14.15
C LEU A 176 -16.08 2.99 -12.93
N ASP A 177 -17.31 3.47 -13.14
CA ASP A 177 -18.26 3.69 -12.06
C ASP A 177 -18.83 2.35 -11.54
N GLU A 178 -19.07 1.36 -12.40
CA GLU A 178 -19.48 0.00 -12.01
C GLU A 178 -18.37 -0.69 -11.19
N PHE A 179 -17.11 -0.63 -11.64
CA PHE A 179 -15.99 -1.17 -10.89
C PHE A 179 -15.88 -0.54 -9.51
N SER A 180 -16.01 0.78 -9.44
CA SER A 180 -15.87 1.54 -8.19
C SER A 180 -17.02 1.28 -7.22
N ALA A 181 -18.25 1.19 -7.72
CA ALA A 181 -19.42 0.82 -6.93
C ALA A 181 -19.25 -0.59 -6.34
N ASN A 182 -18.73 -1.54 -7.14
CA ASN A 182 -18.47 -2.91 -6.70
C ASN A 182 -17.42 -2.94 -5.57
N SER A 183 -16.32 -2.17 -5.69
CA SER A 183 -15.31 -2.05 -4.63
C SER A 183 -15.92 -1.53 -3.32
N GLN A 184 -16.76 -0.48 -3.39
CA GLN A 184 -17.44 0.09 -2.23
C GLN A 184 -18.42 -0.93 -1.59
N GLN A 185 -19.20 -1.63 -2.39
CA GLN A 185 -20.19 -2.62 -1.91
C GLN A 185 -19.52 -3.85 -1.27
N LYS A 186 -18.42 -4.35 -1.87
CA LYS A 186 -17.62 -5.41 -1.26
C LYS A 186 -17.06 -4.96 0.09
N CYS A 187 -16.56 -3.71 0.19
CA CYS A 187 -16.03 -3.15 1.41
C CYS A 187 -17.10 -2.97 2.49
N GLU A 188 -18.27 -2.47 2.13
CA GLU A 188 -19.42 -2.32 3.04
C GLU A 188 -19.81 -3.68 3.64
N LYS A 189 -19.93 -4.72 2.80
CA LYS A 189 -20.20 -6.09 3.23
C LYS A 189 -19.10 -6.62 4.15
N ALA A 190 -17.83 -6.46 3.77
CA ALA A 190 -16.69 -6.91 4.56
C ALA A 190 -16.65 -6.25 5.96
N ILE A 191 -16.96 -4.96 6.06
CA ILE A 191 -17.07 -4.25 7.33
C ILE A 191 -18.21 -4.81 8.18
N ALA A 192 -19.40 -5.02 7.58
CA ALA A 192 -20.55 -5.59 8.28
C ALA A 192 -20.29 -7.01 8.81
N GLU A 193 -19.48 -7.80 8.09
CA GLU A 193 -19.08 -9.15 8.48
C GLU A 193 -17.83 -9.18 9.40
N GLY A 194 -17.25 -8.01 9.75
CA GLY A 194 -16.07 -7.92 10.62
C GLY A 194 -14.77 -8.46 10.01
N LYS A 195 -14.67 -8.52 8.67
CA LYS A 195 -13.51 -9.09 7.95
C LYS A 195 -12.18 -8.41 8.26
N PHE A 196 -12.19 -7.12 8.59
CA PHE A 196 -10.98 -6.34 8.89
C PHE A 196 -10.59 -6.32 10.37
N ALA A 197 -11.41 -6.91 11.27
CA ALA A 197 -11.18 -6.81 12.71
C ALA A 197 -9.83 -7.38 13.15
N ASP A 198 -9.39 -8.50 12.56
CA ASP A 198 -8.15 -9.17 12.93
C ASP A 198 -6.89 -8.47 12.38
N GLU A 199 -7.01 -7.66 11.34
CA GLU A 199 -5.86 -6.98 10.74
C GLU A 199 -5.62 -5.58 11.29
N ILE A 200 -6.67 -4.91 11.82
CA ILE A 200 -6.59 -3.53 12.31
C ILE A 200 -5.98 -3.47 13.71
N VAL A 201 -5.06 -2.51 13.88
CA VAL A 201 -4.46 -2.13 15.16
C VAL A 201 -5.06 -0.79 15.61
N PRO A 202 -5.54 -0.66 16.84
CA PRO A 202 -6.00 0.62 17.36
C PRO A 202 -4.89 1.68 17.35
N VAL A 203 -5.23 2.88 16.90
CA VAL A 203 -4.35 4.05 16.99
C VAL A 203 -4.98 5.04 17.96
N PRO A 204 -4.29 5.40 19.06
CA PRO A 204 -4.81 6.39 19.99
C PRO A 204 -4.78 7.78 19.34
N VAL A 205 -5.95 8.38 19.15
CA VAL A 205 -6.10 9.72 18.57
C VAL A 205 -6.80 10.65 19.56
N LYS A 206 -6.41 11.94 19.53
CA LYS A 206 -7.03 12.94 20.38
C LYS A 206 -8.27 13.51 19.70
N VAL A 207 -9.42 13.28 20.29
CA VAL A 207 -10.71 13.88 19.88
C VAL A 207 -11.14 14.85 20.97
N LYS A 208 -11.09 16.15 20.70
CA LYS A 208 -11.31 17.23 21.70
C LYS A 208 -10.34 17.10 22.87
N LYS A 209 -10.80 16.66 24.03
CA LYS A 209 -10.01 16.48 25.27
C LYS A 209 -9.76 15.02 25.62
N GLU A 210 -10.33 14.07 24.88
CA GLU A 210 -10.26 12.64 25.15
C GLU A 210 -9.31 11.94 24.15
N ILE A 211 -8.72 10.85 24.58
CA ILE A 211 -7.99 9.93 23.71
C ILE A 211 -8.93 8.76 23.41
N VAL A 212 -9.17 8.50 22.14
CA VAL A 212 -10.01 7.40 21.66
C VAL A 212 -9.22 6.52 20.70
N ASP A 213 -9.54 5.24 20.66
CA ASP A 213 -8.90 4.31 19.71
C ASP A 213 -9.56 4.46 18.34
N PHE A 214 -8.76 4.83 17.36
CA PHE A 214 -9.16 4.84 15.96
C PHE A 214 -8.98 3.44 15.37
N VAL A 215 -10.10 2.80 15.03
CA VAL A 215 -10.17 1.39 14.58
C VAL A 215 -11.01 1.19 13.33
N LYS A 216 -11.51 2.26 12.71
CA LYS A 216 -12.42 2.19 11.57
C LYS A 216 -11.87 2.97 10.38
N ASP A 217 -11.79 2.31 9.21
CA ASP A 217 -11.43 2.97 7.95
C ASP A 217 -12.42 4.10 7.62
N GLU A 218 -11.92 5.30 7.28
CA GLU A 218 -12.74 6.50 7.01
C GLU A 218 -13.14 6.65 5.54
N GLY A 219 -12.55 5.83 4.65
CA GLY A 219 -12.80 5.90 3.20
C GLY A 219 -14.15 5.36 2.74
N PRO A 220 -14.64 4.22 3.30
CA PRO A 220 -15.82 3.54 2.79
C PRO A 220 -17.08 4.39 2.86
N ARG A 221 -17.88 4.36 1.77
CA ARG A 221 -19.13 5.13 1.60
C ARG A 221 -20.29 4.17 1.39
N PRO A 222 -21.01 3.78 2.44
CA PRO A 222 -22.14 2.85 2.35
C PRO A 222 -23.21 3.32 1.34
N GLY A 223 -23.84 2.37 0.66
CA GLY A 223 -24.90 2.66 -0.29
C GLY A 223 -24.42 3.26 -1.61
N THR A 224 -23.13 3.21 -1.95
CA THR A 224 -22.61 3.68 -3.23
C THR A 224 -23.09 2.78 -4.37
N THR A 225 -23.63 3.40 -5.45
CA THR A 225 -24.07 2.75 -6.67
C THR A 225 -23.41 3.41 -7.89
N ALA A 226 -23.39 2.71 -9.03
CA ALA A 226 -22.89 3.27 -10.29
C ALA A 226 -23.67 4.54 -10.71
N GLU A 227 -24.99 4.56 -10.50
CA GLU A 227 -25.83 5.73 -10.81
C GLU A 227 -25.51 6.92 -9.91
N SER A 228 -25.11 6.67 -8.67
CA SER A 228 -24.66 7.76 -7.78
C SER A 228 -23.32 8.34 -8.21
N LEU A 229 -22.39 7.48 -8.69
CA LEU A 229 -21.08 7.86 -9.18
C LEU A 229 -21.14 8.57 -10.52
N ALA A 230 -22.07 8.20 -11.41
CA ALA A 230 -22.27 8.83 -12.72
C ALA A 230 -22.55 10.34 -12.65
N LYS A 231 -23.05 10.82 -11.50
CA LYS A 231 -23.32 12.26 -11.25
C LYS A 231 -22.06 13.07 -10.95
N LEU A 232 -20.92 12.41 -10.68
CA LEU A 232 -19.68 13.09 -10.34
C LEU A 232 -19.02 13.68 -11.60
N LYS A 233 -18.47 14.88 -11.44
CA LYS A 233 -17.74 15.54 -12.52
C LYS A 233 -16.33 14.99 -12.62
N CYS A 234 -15.78 14.99 -13.83
CA CYS A 234 -14.36 14.75 -14.06
C CYS A 234 -13.51 15.72 -13.22
N CYS A 235 -12.45 15.20 -12.61
CA CYS A 235 -11.51 15.96 -11.80
C CYS A 235 -10.06 15.91 -12.33
N SER A 236 -9.81 15.20 -13.45
CA SER A 236 -8.48 15.10 -14.06
C SER A 236 -8.01 16.38 -14.74
N GLY A 237 -8.93 17.28 -15.07
CA GLY A 237 -8.66 18.48 -15.86
C GLY A 237 -8.59 18.23 -17.36
N LYS A 238 -8.74 16.98 -17.82
CA LYS A 238 -8.82 16.63 -19.25
C LYS A 238 -10.22 16.95 -19.79
N GLU A 239 -10.30 17.61 -20.93
CA GLU A 239 -11.59 17.81 -21.60
C GLU A 239 -12.19 16.45 -22.03
N GLY A 240 -13.45 16.22 -21.67
CA GLY A 240 -14.09 14.92 -21.86
C GLY A 240 -13.51 13.78 -21.00
N GLY A 241 -12.72 14.11 -19.96
CA GLY A 241 -12.11 13.12 -19.08
C GLY A 241 -13.11 12.29 -18.28
N LEU A 242 -12.72 11.07 -17.92
CA LEU A 242 -13.55 10.04 -17.31
C LEU A 242 -13.25 9.86 -15.81
N VAL A 243 -12.06 10.31 -15.34
CA VAL A 243 -11.61 10.13 -13.96
C VAL A 243 -12.31 11.11 -13.02
N THR A 244 -12.91 10.57 -11.97
CA THR A 244 -13.64 11.34 -10.95
C THR A 244 -13.14 10.99 -9.55
N ALA A 245 -13.54 11.76 -8.55
CA ALA A 245 -13.29 11.44 -7.15
C ALA A 245 -13.96 10.12 -6.68
N GLY A 246 -14.87 9.56 -7.47
CA GLY A 246 -15.57 8.30 -7.15
C GLY A 246 -14.89 7.08 -7.76
N ASN A 247 -14.05 7.24 -8.80
CA ASN A 247 -13.37 6.15 -9.47
C ASN A 247 -11.83 6.23 -9.36
N ALA A 248 -11.37 7.01 -8.38
CA ALA A 248 -9.98 7.12 -7.94
C ALA A 248 -9.90 6.86 -6.44
N SER A 249 -8.77 6.34 -5.98
CA SER A 249 -8.48 6.23 -4.54
C SER A 249 -8.34 7.61 -3.89
N GLY A 250 -8.61 7.70 -2.59
CA GLY A 250 -8.45 8.92 -1.82
C GLY A 250 -6.99 9.23 -1.48
N ILE A 251 -6.79 10.41 -0.88
CA ILE A 251 -5.56 10.81 -0.20
C ILE A 251 -5.71 10.37 1.26
N ASN A 252 -4.77 9.58 1.76
CA ASN A 252 -4.97 8.85 2.99
C ASN A 252 -3.72 8.77 3.88
N ASP A 253 -3.97 8.46 5.15
CA ASP A 253 -2.98 8.28 6.20
C ASP A 253 -3.09 6.85 6.75
N GLY A 254 -1.95 6.17 7.00
CA GLY A 254 -1.97 4.83 7.55
C GLY A 254 -0.61 4.14 7.52
N ALA A 255 -0.55 2.97 8.18
CA ALA A 255 0.65 2.14 8.21
C ALA A 255 0.29 0.65 8.23
N ALA A 256 1.23 -0.18 7.80
CA ALA A 256 1.14 -1.64 7.86
C ALA A 256 2.53 -2.25 8.09
N ALA A 257 2.60 -3.37 8.79
CA ALA A 257 3.85 -4.08 9.03
C ALA A 257 3.64 -5.60 9.09
N ILE A 258 4.71 -6.33 8.75
CA ILE A 258 4.79 -7.79 8.77
C ILE A 258 6.17 -8.18 9.31
N VAL A 259 6.24 -9.21 10.11
CA VAL A 259 7.49 -9.87 10.47
C VAL A 259 7.84 -10.87 9.37
N VAL A 260 8.98 -10.67 8.73
CA VAL A 260 9.55 -11.54 7.69
C VAL A 260 10.71 -12.29 8.33
N MET A 261 10.71 -13.61 8.28
CA MET A 261 11.73 -14.39 8.96
C MET A 261 12.06 -15.71 8.26
N SER A 262 13.22 -16.28 8.57
CA SER A 262 13.57 -17.59 8.07
C SER A 262 12.65 -18.67 8.68
N GLU A 263 12.33 -19.71 7.90
CA GLU A 263 11.52 -20.84 8.41
C GLU A 263 12.20 -21.52 9.60
N GLU A 264 13.53 -21.63 9.55
CA GLU A 264 14.34 -22.19 10.62
C GLU A 264 14.14 -21.42 11.94
N LYS A 265 14.21 -20.08 11.85
CA LYS A 265 14.07 -19.21 13.03
C LYS A 265 12.62 -19.21 13.53
N ALA A 266 11.65 -19.28 12.63
CA ALA A 266 10.25 -19.42 13.02
C ALA A 266 10.02 -20.71 13.82
N LYS A 267 10.58 -21.85 13.39
CA LYS A 267 10.51 -23.12 14.11
C LYS A 267 11.22 -23.06 15.47
N GLU A 268 12.41 -22.48 15.53
CA GLU A 268 13.18 -22.29 16.77
C GLU A 268 12.39 -21.51 17.82
N LEU A 269 11.70 -20.44 17.40
CA LEU A 269 10.94 -19.57 18.29
C LEU A 269 9.49 -20.02 18.51
N GLY A 270 9.02 -21.08 17.85
CA GLY A 270 7.62 -21.53 17.92
C GLY A 270 6.63 -20.57 17.28
N VAL A 271 7.08 -19.73 16.33
CA VAL A 271 6.22 -18.81 15.59
C VAL A 271 5.38 -19.58 14.58
N THR A 272 4.08 -19.32 14.58
CA THR A 272 3.17 -19.88 13.55
C THR A 272 3.13 -18.92 12.36
N PRO A 273 3.63 -19.31 11.18
CA PRO A 273 3.57 -18.48 10.00
C PRO A 273 2.14 -18.27 9.50
N MET A 274 1.86 -17.09 8.95
CA MET A 274 0.64 -16.84 8.19
C MET A 274 0.74 -17.37 6.76
N ALA A 275 1.92 -17.25 6.14
CA ALA A 275 2.24 -17.79 4.82
C ALA A 275 3.76 -17.87 4.62
N THR A 276 4.17 -18.58 3.58
CA THR A 276 5.53 -18.61 3.03
C THR A 276 5.61 -17.56 1.90
N TRP A 277 6.65 -16.74 1.86
CA TRP A 277 6.97 -15.90 0.72
C TRP A 277 7.57 -16.77 -0.39
N VAL A 278 6.94 -16.76 -1.56
CA VAL A 278 7.39 -17.57 -2.72
C VAL A 278 8.32 -16.77 -3.61
N ALA A 279 7.89 -15.61 -4.06
CA ALA A 279 8.69 -14.73 -4.92
C ALA A 279 8.14 -13.31 -4.95
N GLY A 280 9.02 -12.37 -5.29
CA GLY A 280 8.67 -10.99 -5.58
C GLY A 280 9.35 -10.46 -6.84
N ALA A 281 8.75 -9.45 -7.47
CA ALA A 281 9.31 -8.79 -8.65
C ALA A 281 8.89 -7.33 -8.76
N LEU A 282 9.79 -6.52 -9.33
CA LEU A 282 9.46 -5.23 -9.93
C LEU A 282 9.40 -5.39 -11.46
N GLY A 283 8.49 -4.67 -12.10
CA GLY A 283 8.40 -4.55 -13.55
C GLY A 283 8.32 -3.08 -13.97
N GLY A 284 8.82 -2.73 -15.15
CA GLY A 284 8.74 -1.38 -15.71
C GLY A 284 7.82 -1.33 -16.92
N VAL A 285 7.15 -0.18 -17.08
CA VAL A 285 6.30 0.18 -18.23
C VAL A 285 6.50 1.67 -18.53
N GLU A 286 5.92 2.18 -19.61
CA GLU A 286 5.94 3.61 -19.92
C GLU A 286 5.30 4.42 -18.78
N PRO A 287 5.95 5.51 -18.31
CA PRO A 287 5.42 6.36 -17.23
C PRO A 287 4.00 6.88 -17.49
N GLU A 288 3.68 7.19 -18.74
CA GLU A 288 2.39 7.73 -19.19
C GLU A 288 1.21 6.82 -18.87
N ILE A 289 1.47 5.52 -18.75
CA ILE A 289 0.47 4.48 -18.44
C ILE A 289 0.92 3.67 -17.21
N MET A 290 1.54 4.31 -16.22
CA MET A 290 2.09 3.67 -15.03
C MET A 290 1.12 2.68 -14.37
N GLY A 291 -0.18 2.91 -14.52
CA GLY A 291 -1.25 2.08 -13.96
C GLY A 291 -1.14 0.61 -14.36
N VAL A 292 -0.61 0.29 -15.56
CA VAL A 292 -0.44 -1.10 -16.02
C VAL A 292 0.88 -1.76 -15.57
N GLY A 293 1.67 -1.10 -14.71
CA GLY A 293 2.87 -1.67 -14.10
C GLY A 293 2.69 -3.05 -13.46
N PRO A 294 1.55 -3.35 -12.79
CA PRO A 294 1.24 -4.69 -12.28
C PRO A 294 1.33 -5.79 -13.32
N VAL A 295 1.02 -5.51 -14.58
CA VAL A 295 1.12 -6.51 -15.67
C VAL A 295 2.56 -6.98 -15.84
N ALA A 296 3.51 -6.03 -15.89
CA ALA A 296 4.92 -6.34 -16.05
C ALA A 296 5.49 -7.07 -14.82
N SER A 297 5.19 -6.60 -13.60
CA SER A 297 5.69 -7.22 -12.38
C SER A 297 5.07 -8.59 -12.11
N THR A 298 3.77 -8.78 -12.39
CA THR A 298 3.09 -10.07 -12.22
C THR A 298 3.58 -11.10 -13.24
N LYS A 299 3.68 -10.76 -14.52
CA LYS A 299 4.28 -11.66 -15.54
C LYS A 299 5.69 -12.10 -15.13
N LYS A 300 6.50 -11.17 -14.59
CA LYS A 300 7.87 -11.46 -14.16
C LYS A 300 7.91 -12.39 -12.93
N VAL A 301 7.02 -12.21 -11.93
CA VAL A 301 7.00 -13.08 -10.75
C VAL A 301 6.44 -14.47 -11.09
N LEU A 302 5.44 -14.57 -11.96
CA LEU A 302 4.92 -15.85 -12.47
C LEU A 302 6.00 -16.62 -13.25
N ALA A 303 6.73 -15.93 -14.13
CA ALA A 303 7.85 -16.57 -14.87
C ALA A 303 8.95 -17.08 -13.94
N LYS A 304 9.25 -16.39 -12.82
CA LYS A 304 10.23 -16.85 -11.82
C LYS A 304 9.81 -18.13 -11.10
N THR A 305 8.51 -18.33 -10.92
CA THR A 305 7.95 -19.43 -10.13
C THR A 305 7.47 -20.60 -10.97
N GLY A 306 7.30 -20.41 -12.28
CA GLY A 306 6.65 -21.36 -13.17
C GLY A 306 5.13 -21.47 -12.96
N LEU A 307 4.55 -20.54 -12.18
CA LEU A 307 3.11 -20.49 -11.93
C LEU A 307 2.39 -19.66 -13.01
N THR A 308 1.09 -19.85 -13.09
CA THR A 308 0.15 -19.07 -13.91
C THR A 308 -0.77 -18.26 -13.01
N ILE A 309 -1.56 -17.38 -13.60
CA ILE A 309 -2.54 -16.59 -12.84
C ILE A 309 -3.68 -17.46 -12.29
N ASP A 310 -4.01 -18.54 -12.99
CA ASP A 310 -5.06 -19.47 -12.60
C ASP A 310 -4.72 -20.26 -11.32
N ASP A 311 -3.41 -20.37 -10.99
CA ASP A 311 -2.93 -21.00 -9.76
C ASP A 311 -3.20 -20.14 -8.51
N MET A 312 -3.62 -18.89 -8.68
CA MET A 312 -3.93 -17.98 -7.57
C MET A 312 -5.36 -18.20 -7.07
N ASP A 313 -5.52 -18.41 -5.76
CA ASP A 313 -6.83 -18.52 -5.10
C ASP A 313 -7.40 -17.14 -4.76
N LEU A 314 -6.53 -16.20 -4.37
CA LEU A 314 -6.87 -14.82 -4.03
C LEU A 314 -5.86 -13.85 -4.61
N ILE A 315 -6.34 -12.66 -4.99
CA ILE A 315 -5.54 -11.58 -5.53
C ILE A 315 -5.93 -10.27 -4.84
N GLU A 316 -4.96 -9.60 -4.26
CA GLU A 316 -5.07 -8.21 -3.82
C GLU A 316 -4.32 -7.32 -4.82
N ALA A 317 -5.06 -6.65 -5.67
CA ALA A 317 -4.56 -5.70 -6.66
C ALA A 317 -4.95 -4.28 -6.23
N ASN A 318 -3.98 -3.42 -5.92
CA ASN A 318 -4.28 -2.09 -5.41
C ASN A 318 -5.04 -1.25 -6.44
N GLU A 319 -6.12 -0.62 -5.99
CA GLU A 319 -7.01 0.20 -6.81
C GLU A 319 -6.64 1.68 -6.69
N ALA A 320 -5.51 2.10 -7.28
CA ALA A 320 -5.18 3.53 -7.34
C ALA A 320 -6.23 4.30 -8.16
N PHE A 321 -6.68 3.69 -9.27
CA PHE A 321 -7.77 4.15 -10.14
C PHE A 321 -8.54 2.95 -10.67
N ALA A 322 -9.84 3.10 -10.93
CA ALA A 322 -10.63 2.07 -11.59
C ALA A 322 -10.08 1.73 -12.99
N ALA A 323 -9.63 2.75 -13.74
CA ALA A 323 -9.04 2.61 -15.07
C ALA A 323 -7.90 1.60 -15.10
N GLN A 324 -6.91 1.78 -14.20
CA GLN A 324 -5.76 0.89 -14.15
C GLN A 324 -6.14 -0.51 -13.65
N SER A 325 -7.10 -0.61 -12.73
CA SER A 325 -7.53 -1.90 -12.20
C SER A 325 -8.22 -2.76 -13.28
N ILE A 326 -9.06 -2.14 -14.08
CA ILE A 326 -9.73 -2.79 -15.22
C ILE A 326 -8.71 -3.22 -16.28
N ALA A 327 -7.77 -2.34 -16.66
CA ALA A 327 -6.74 -2.65 -17.64
C ALA A 327 -5.85 -3.81 -17.19
N VAL A 328 -5.40 -3.82 -15.93
CA VAL A 328 -4.60 -4.90 -15.35
C VAL A 328 -5.38 -6.22 -15.33
N ALA A 329 -6.65 -6.18 -14.94
CA ALA A 329 -7.51 -7.38 -14.92
C ALA A 329 -7.68 -7.97 -16.33
N ARG A 330 -7.84 -7.12 -17.36
CA ARG A 330 -7.93 -7.56 -18.77
C ARG A 330 -6.62 -8.21 -19.25
N ASP A 331 -5.47 -7.56 -19.03
CA ASP A 331 -4.17 -8.02 -19.53
C ASP A 331 -3.63 -9.27 -18.81
N LEU A 332 -4.02 -9.47 -17.56
CA LEU A 332 -3.66 -10.64 -16.76
C LEU A 332 -4.76 -11.71 -16.71
N HIS A 333 -5.90 -11.47 -17.36
CA HIS A 333 -7.06 -12.38 -17.38
C HIS A 333 -7.53 -12.77 -15.97
N PHE A 334 -7.66 -11.78 -15.08
CA PHE A 334 -8.09 -12.02 -13.71
C PHE A 334 -9.52 -12.59 -13.62
N ASP A 335 -9.70 -13.64 -12.85
CA ASP A 335 -11.02 -14.01 -12.32
C ASP A 335 -11.42 -13.01 -11.24
N MET A 336 -12.31 -12.09 -11.57
CA MET A 336 -12.75 -10.99 -10.69
C MET A 336 -13.46 -11.46 -9.42
N SER A 337 -13.86 -12.74 -9.35
CA SER A 337 -14.41 -13.34 -8.12
C SER A 337 -13.34 -13.57 -7.05
N LYS A 338 -12.07 -13.63 -7.47
CA LYS A 338 -10.90 -13.83 -6.60
C LYS A 338 -10.18 -12.50 -6.26
N VAL A 339 -10.55 -11.38 -6.91
CA VAL A 339 -9.84 -10.09 -6.80
C VAL A 339 -10.53 -9.17 -5.81
N ASN A 340 -9.73 -8.62 -4.87
CA ASN A 340 -10.18 -7.63 -3.89
C ASN A 340 -11.55 -8.02 -3.32
N VAL A 341 -11.63 -9.21 -2.77
CA VAL A 341 -12.90 -9.83 -2.35
C VAL A 341 -13.60 -9.07 -1.23
N ASN A 342 -12.84 -8.24 -0.53
CA ASN A 342 -13.31 -7.35 0.54
C ASN A 342 -13.34 -5.86 0.13
N GLY A 343 -13.28 -5.56 -1.18
CA GLY A 343 -13.08 -4.20 -1.69
C GLY A 343 -11.61 -3.78 -1.66
N GLY A 344 -11.25 -2.74 -2.38
CA GLY A 344 -9.88 -2.25 -2.54
C GLY A 344 -9.70 -0.77 -2.19
N ALA A 345 -8.66 -0.16 -2.71
CA ALA A 345 -8.25 1.19 -2.31
C ALA A 345 -9.22 2.31 -2.73
N ILE A 346 -10.07 2.10 -3.74
CA ILE A 346 -11.14 3.05 -4.08
C ILE A 346 -12.08 3.22 -2.88
N ALA A 347 -12.37 2.14 -2.17
CA ALA A 347 -13.19 2.18 -0.96
C ALA A 347 -12.36 2.48 0.29
N LEU A 348 -11.27 1.75 0.52
CA LEU A 348 -10.49 1.81 1.76
C LEU A 348 -9.55 3.02 1.81
N GLY A 349 -8.94 3.40 0.68
CA GLY A 349 -7.92 4.45 0.62
C GLY A 349 -6.52 3.94 0.24
N HIS A 350 -5.63 4.90 -0.08
CA HIS A 350 -4.29 4.63 -0.62
C HIS A 350 -3.20 5.49 0.06
N PRO A 351 -2.82 5.19 1.32
CA PRO A 351 -1.63 5.79 1.94
C PRO A 351 -0.38 5.26 1.22
N VAL A 352 0.17 6.06 0.29
CA VAL A 352 1.06 5.59 -0.79
C VAL A 352 2.22 4.71 -0.31
N GLY A 353 3.01 5.12 0.67
CA GLY A 353 4.14 4.33 1.18
C GLY A 353 3.75 3.06 1.95
N ALA A 354 2.54 3.02 2.50
CA ALA A 354 2.02 1.89 3.27
C ALA A 354 1.27 0.85 2.41
N SER A 355 0.68 1.29 1.31
CA SER A 355 -0.31 0.51 0.55
C SER A 355 0.18 -0.86 0.09
N GLY A 356 1.44 -0.98 -0.33
CA GLY A 356 1.99 -2.26 -0.78
C GLY A 356 2.02 -3.32 0.34
N CYS A 357 2.34 -2.92 1.57
CA CYS A 357 2.25 -3.81 2.72
C CYS A 357 0.79 -4.02 3.14
N ARG A 358 -0.05 -2.98 3.09
CA ARG A 358 -1.46 -3.04 3.44
C ARG A 358 -2.21 -4.10 2.63
N ILE A 359 -2.03 -4.15 1.30
CA ILE A 359 -2.69 -5.15 0.48
C ILE A 359 -2.22 -6.56 0.82
N LEU A 360 -0.94 -6.74 1.14
CA LEU A 360 -0.43 -8.04 1.56
C LEU A 360 -0.98 -8.45 2.93
N VAL A 361 -1.13 -7.52 3.88
CA VAL A 361 -1.78 -7.80 5.18
C VAL A 361 -3.21 -8.30 4.96
N THR A 362 -4.02 -7.60 4.16
CA THR A 362 -5.39 -8.01 3.86
C THR A 362 -5.43 -9.38 3.17
N LEU A 363 -4.54 -9.61 2.19
CA LEU A 363 -4.41 -10.89 1.52
C LEU A 363 -4.15 -12.05 2.50
N LEU A 364 -3.16 -11.89 3.39
CA LEU A 364 -2.79 -12.92 4.36
C LEU A 364 -3.94 -13.27 5.32
N HIS A 365 -4.66 -12.27 5.82
CA HIS A 365 -5.81 -12.48 6.70
C HIS A 365 -6.97 -13.15 5.97
N GLU A 366 -7.26 -12.75 4.73
CA GLU A 366 -8.35 -13.37 3.96
C GLU A 366 -8.01 -14.78 3.51
N MET A 367 -6.75 -15.06 3.16
CA MET A 367 -6.27 -16.43 2.88
C MET A 367 -6.48 -17.36 4.08
N GLN A 368 -6.22 -16.87 5.30
CA GLN A 368 -6.49 -17.65 6.51
C GLN A 368 -7.99 -17.93 6.71
N LYS A 369 -8.84 -16.91 6.49
CA LYS A 369 -10.30 -17.03 6.68
C LYS A 369 -10.96 -17.97 5.67
N ARG A 370 -10.41 -18.07 4.46
CA ARG A 370 -10.94 -18.92 3.37
C ARG A 370 -10.23 -20.25 3.22
N ASP A 371 -9.17 -20.49 3.99
CA ASP A 371 -8.25 -21.61 3.81
C ASP A 371 -7.67 -21.69 2.39
N SER A 372 -7.39 -20.51 1.82
CA SER A 372 -6.81 -20.36 0.48
C SER A 372 -5.33 -20.70 0.51
N HIS A 373 -4.83 -21.37 -0.53
CA HIS A 373 -3.45 -21.83 -0.58
C HIS A 373 -2.50 -20.81 -1.17
N ARG A 374 -2.81 -20.19 -2.33
CA ARG A 374 -1.94 -19.22 -2.99
C ARG A 374 -2.57 -17.86 -3.13
N GLY A 375 -1.76 -16.83 -2.90
CA GLY A 375 -2.18 -15.44 -3.03
C GLY A 375 -1.18 -14.59 -3.78
N LEU A 376 -1.69 -13.60 -4.52
CA LEU A 376 -0.93 -12.58 -5.23
C LEU A 376 -1.28 -11.20 -4.67
N ALA A 377 -0.27 -10.45 -4.23
CA ALA A 377 -0.38 -9.01 -3.99
C ALA A 377 0.34 -8.25 -5.10
N THR A 378 -0.32 -7.27 -5.72
CA THR A 378 0.26 -6.48 -6.81
C THR A 378 -0.25 -5.04 -6.80
N LEU A 379 0.60 -4.08 -7.21
CA LEU A 379 0.22 -2.68 -7.32
C LEU A 379 1.06 -1.94 -8.37
N CYS A 380 0.44 -0.89 -8.94
CA CYS A 380 1.11 0.08 -9.79
C CYS A 380 1.97 1.05 -8.97
N ILE A 381 2.94 1.65 -9.64
CA ILE A 381 3.91 2.56 -9.05
C ILE A 381 4.08 3.75 -9.99
N GLY A 382 3.99 4.97 -9.46
CA GLY A 382 4.29 6.19 -10.20
C GLY A 382 5.67 6.15 -10.84
N GLY A 383 5.81 6.74 -12.03
CA GLY A 383 7.02 6.67 -12.85
C GLY A 383 7.10 5.44 -13.76
N GLY A 384 6.03 4.65 -13.90
CA GLY A 384 5.94 3.56 -14.86
C GLY A 384 6.48 2.23 -14.34
N MET A 385 6.05 1.80 -13.15
CA MET A 385 6.50 0.54 -12.55
C MET A 385 5.34 -0.24 -11.92
N GLY A 386 5.60 -1.49 -11.56
CA GLY A 386 4.74 -2.32 -10.73
C GLY A 386 5.55 -3.16 -9.76
N CYS A 387 4.94 -3.56 -8.66
CA CYS A 387 5.49 -4.51 -7.68
C CYS A 387 4.50 -5.63 -7.45
N SER A 388 4.99 -6.87 -7.41
CA SER A 388 4.18 -8.05 -7.17
C SER A 388 4.86 -9.01 -6.20
N THR A 389 4.06 -9.73 -5.43
CA THR A 389 4.52 -10.75 -4.46
C THR A 389 3.56 -11.92 -4.48
N ILE A 390 4.08 -13.15 -4.55
CA ILE A 390 3.32 -14.41 -4.41
C ILE A 390 3.64 -14.99 -3.05
N VAL A 391 2.60 -15.43 -2.36
CA VAL A 391 2.67 -16.11 -1.07
C VAL A 391 1.88 -17.43 -1.10
N GLU A 392 2.25 -18.39 -0.25
CA GLU A 392 1.66 -19.72 -0.19
C GLU A 392 1.46 -20.16 1.27
N ARG A 393 0.32 -20.81 1.58
CA ARG A 393 0.00 -21.39 2.88
C ARG A 393 0.08 -22.90 2.86
#